data_0d0c740b085185fc10d649c7f0e7430e
#
_entry.id   0d0c740b085185fc10d649c7f0e7430e
#
_cell.length_a   1.000
_cell.length_b   1.000
_cell.length_c   1.000
_cell.angle_alpha   90.00
_cell.angle_beta   90.00
_cell.angle_gamma   90.00
#
_symmetry.space_group_name_H-M   'P 1'
#
loop_
_entity.id
_entity.type
_entity.pdbx_description
1 polymer ?
#
loop_
_entity_poly.entity_id
_entity_poly.type
_entity_poly.pdbx_seq_one_letter_code
_entity_poly.pdbx_strand_id
1 'polypeptide(L)'
;MAESKTDYIEELNKNGVIAFVPKGNSMWPTLKNKKQSVIVQKKTEKLRAMDVALYRRENGSNVLHRVIKPTEYGYIMCGDSQFVFEKVNEENVYGVMTGFYKGKRYVDVKNADYIAKVKRWFKNEKLRRFCVKTFYMFENAKSLPKRVWHKLFGKKRTKNGENND
;
A
#
# COMPACT_ATOMS: atom_id res chain seq x y z
N MET A 1 10.58 6.07 -26.40
CA MET A 1 10.56 4.63 -26.06
C MET A 1 9.43 4.42 -25.07
N ALA A 2 8.35 3.72 -25.48
CA ALA A 2 7.27 3.36 -24.58
C ALA A 2 7.84 2.33 -23.58
N GLU A 3 7.81 2.63 -22.28
CA GLU A 3 8.06 1.62 -21.25
C GLU A 3 7.06 0.49 -21.48
N SER A 4 7.55 -0.69 -21.87
CA SER A 4 6.72 -1.88 -21.99
C SER A 4 6.14 -2.12 -20.60
N LYS A 5 4.82 -2.05 -20.50
CA LYS A 5 4.10 -2.28 -19.26
C LYS A 5 4.32 -3.74 -18.87
N THR A 6 5.35 -4.00 -18.07
CA THR A 6 5.70 -5.35 -17.62
C THR A 6 4.47 -5.97 -16.96
N ASP A 7 3.96 -7.06 -17.53
CA ASP A 7 2.87 -7.79 -16.88
C ASP A 7 3.46 -8.64 -15.75
N TYR A 8 3.31 -8.14 -14.53
CA TYR A 8 3.79 -8.81 -13.31
C TYR A 8 3.31 -10.26 -13.17
N ILE A 9 2.15 -10.59 -13.74
CA ILE A 9 1.59 -11.93 -13.64
C ILE A 9 2.28 -12.87 -14.62
N GLU A 10 2.57 -12.43 -15.83
CA GLU A 10 3.35 -13.21 -16.81
C GLU A 10 4.75 -13.47 -16.28
N GLU A 11 5.40 -12.45 -15.74
CA GLU A 11 6.72 -12.58 -15.13
C GLU A 11 6.71 -13.54 -13.94
N LEU A 12 5.68 -13.42 -13.07
CA LEU A 12 5.49 -14.31 -11.92
C LEU A 12 5.27 -15.76 -12.34
N ASN A 13 4.48 -15.98 -13.41
CA ASN A 13 4.22 -17.32 -13.91
C ASN A 13 5.48 -17.97 -14.50
N LYS A 14 6.34 -17.19 -15.15
CA LYS A 14 7.61 -17.65 -15.74
C LYS A 14 8.67 -17.94 -14.68
N ASN A 15 8.83 -17.05 -13.71
CA ASN A 15 9.96 -17.06 -12.79
C ASN A 15 9.62 -17.64 -11.40
N GLY A 16 8.33 -17.83 -11.08
CA GLY A 16 7.87 -18.28 -9.78
C GLY A 16 7.96 -17.23 -8.65
N VAL A 17 8.81 -16.21 -8.81
CA VAL A 17 9.02 -15.10 -7.89
C VAL A 17 9.34 -13.83 -8.67
N ILE A 18 8.80 -12.69 -8.18
CA ILE A 18 9.10 -11.37 -8.73
C ILE A 18 9.37 -10.36 -7.61
N ALA A 19 10.10 -9.31 -7.96
CA ALA A 19 10.29 -8.16 -7.08
C ALA A 19 9.94 -6.88 -7.85
N PHE A 20 9.06 -6.05 -7.26
CA PHE A 20 8.67 -4.78 -7.88
C PHE A 20 8.34 -3.71 -6.84
N VAL A 21 8.26 -2.47 -7.28
CA VAL A 21 7.87 -1.34 -6.42
C VAL A 21 6.42 -0.97 -6.72
N PRO A 22 5.48 -1.25 -5.78
CA PRO A 22 4.07 -0.96 -6.00
C PRO A 22 3.81 0.55 -6.09
N LYS A 23 2.87 0.91 -6.97
CA LYS A 23 2.37 2.29 -7.13
C LYS A 23 1.07 2.43 -6.35
N GLY A 24 0.87 3.61 -5.74
CA GLY A 24 -0.35 3.92 -4.99
C GLY A 24 -0.19 3.78 -3.48
N ASN A 25 -1.21 4.22 -2.76
CA ASN A 25 -1.20 4.31 -1.29
C ASN A 25 -2.14 3.30 -0.63
N SER A 26 -2.79 2.41 -1.39
CA SER A 26 -3.80 1.48 -0.85
C SER A 26 -3.27 0.57 0.26
N MET A 27 -1.98 0.28 0.25
CA MET A 27 -1.31 -0.56 1.26
C MET A 27 -0.59 0.26 2.35
N TRP A 28 -0.81 1.57 2.44
CA TRP A 28 -0.33 2.35 3.58
C TRP A 28 -1.05 1.92 4.88
N PRO A 29 -0.41 1.82 6.04
CA PRO A 29 0.97 2.18 6.37
C PRO A 29 2.01 1.08 6.12
N THR A 30 1.59 -0.13 5.75
CA THR A 30 2.48 -1.28 5.51
C THR A 30 3.48 -0.95 4.41
N LEU A 31 2.98 -0.52 3.26
CA LEU A 31 3.79 -0.11 2.11
C LEU A 31 3.58 1.36 1.80
N LYS A 32 4.68 2.06 1.49
CA LYS A 32 4.68 3.47 1.06
C LYS A 32 4.84 3.55 -0.44
N ASN A 33 4.00 4.36 -1.08
CA ASN A 33 4.02 4.59 -2.53
C ASN A 33 5.43 4.80 -3.08
N LYS A 34 5.82 4.01 -4.07
CA LYS A 34 7.10 4.09 -4.80
C LYS A 34 8.37 4.09 -3.94
N LYS A 35 8.30 3.56 -2.70
CA LYS A 35 9.46 3.61 -1.77
C LYS A 35 9.96 2.23 -1.32
N GLN A 36 9.18 1.20 -1.54
CA GLN A 36 9.47 -0.13 -1.01
C GLN A 36 9.34 -1.16 -2.12
N SER A 37 10.37 -1.97 -2.30
CA SER A 37 10.31 -3.13 -3.18
C SER A 37 9.67 -4.28 -2.43
N VAL A 38 8.66 -4.90 -3.03
CA VAL A 38 7.99 -6.10 -2.51
C VAL A 38 8.49 -7.33 -3.22
N ILE A 39 8.52 -8.46 -2.52
CA ILE A 39 8.80 -9.77 -3.09
C ILE A 39 7.50 -10.55 -3.08
N VAL A 40 7.08 -11.01 -4.24
CA VAL A 40 5.86 -11.80 -4.44
C VAL A 40 6.24 -13.14 -5.03
N GLN A 41 5.81 -14.20 -4.39
CA GLN A 41 5.98 -15.58 -4.84
C GLN A 41 4.67 -16.08 -5.47
N LYS A 42 4.76 -16.94 -6.48
CA LYS A 42 3.61 -17.58 -7.09
C LYS A 42 2.80 -18.33 -6.04
N LYS A 43 1.48 -18.17 -6.07
CA LYS A 43 0.58 -18.86 -5.16
C LYS A 43 0.54 -20.35 -5.49
N THR A 44 0.80 -21.20 -4.50
CA THR A 44 0.75 -22.66 -4.60
C THR A 44 -0.30 -23.29 -3.68
N GLU A 45 -0.77 -22.53 -2.70
CA GLU A 45 -1.78 -22.98 -1.73
C GLU A 45 -2.83 -21.91 -1.46
N LYS A 46 -3.92 -22.28 -0.79
CA LYS A 46 -4.95 -21.32 -0.39
C LYS A 46 -4.39 -20.32 0.63
N LEU A 47 -4.59 -19.03 0.35
CA LEU A 47 -4.08 -17.95 1.21
C LEU A 47 -4.88 -17.87 2.51
N ARG A 48 -4.21 -17.39 3.55
CA ARG A 48 -4.79 -17.20 4.89
C ARG A 48 -5.17 -15.74 5.11
N ALA A 49 -6.02 -15.51 6.11
CA ALA A 49 -6.31 -14.17 6.56
C ALA A 49 -5.01 -13.44 6.96
N MET A 50 -4.87 -12.19 6.56
CA MET A 50 -3.71 -11.30 6.72
C MET A 50 -2.59 -11.49 5.70
N ASP A 51 -2.60 -12.50 4.83
CA ASP A 51 -1.69 -12.54 3.68
C ASP A 51 -1.92 -11.35 2.75
N VAL A 52 -0.91 -10.96 1.99
CA VAL A 52 -1.02 -9.92 0.96
C VAL A 52 -0.91 -10.58 -0.40
N ALA A 53 -1.97 -10.46 -1.19
CA ALA A 53 -2.10 -11.15 -2.48
C ALA A 53 -1.90 -10.21 -3.66
N LEU A 54 -1.23 -10.71 -4.70
CA LEU A 54 -1.22 -10.13 -6.03
C LEU A 54 -2.32 -10.79 -6.85
N TYR A 55 -3.26 -9.99 -7.34
CA TYR A 55 -4.39 -10.46 -8.14
C TYR A 55 -4.71 -9.50 -9.28
N ARG A 56 -5.50 -9.97 -10.25
CA ARG A 56 -6.00 -9.18 -11.38
C ARG A 56 -7.49 -8.93 -11.20
N ARG A 57 -7.90 -7.68 -11.33
CA ARG A 57 -9.32 -7.30 -11.40
C ARG A 57 -9.87 -7.56 -12.80
N GLU A 58 -11.20 -7.61 -12.94
CA GLU A 58 -11.90 -7.76 -14.22
C GLU A 58 -11.50 -6.70 -15.26
N ASN A 59 -11.18 -5.49 -14.82
CA ASN A 59 -10.68 -4.42 -15.69
C ASN A 59 -9.21 -4.58 -16.12
N GLY A 60 -8.59 -5.74 -15.84
CA GLY A 60 -7.21 -6.06 -16.20
C GLY A 60 -6.13 -5.43 -15.31
N SER A 61 -6.48 -4.66 -14.29
CA SER A 61 -5.49 -4.04 -13.40
C SER A 61 -4.93 -5.04 -12.39
N ASN A 62 -3.60 -5.06 -12.25
CA ASN A 62 -2.91 -5.84 -11.22
C ASN A 62 -2.93 -5.07 -9.89
N VAL A 63 -3.33 -5.74 -8.82
CA VAL A 63 -3.55 -5.15 -7.49
C VAL A 63 -2.84 -5.99 -6.42
N LEU A 64 -2.27 -5.30 -5.44
CA LEU A 64 -1.68 -5.91 -4.25
C LEU A 64 -2.49 -5.46 -3.04
N HIS A 65 -3.34 -6.34 -2.50
CA HIS A 65 -4.17 -6.09 -1.32
C HIS A 65 -4.10 -7.24 -0.31
N ARG A 66 -4.62 -6.97 0.89
CA ARG A 66 -4.62 -7.93 1.99
C ARG A 66 -5.86 -8.81 1.95
N VAL A 67 -5.66 -10.10 2.18
CA VAL A 67 -6.72 -11.08 2.45
C VAL A 67 -7.32 -10.78 3.82
N ILE A 68 -8.56 -10.34 3.85
CA ILE A 68 -9.31 -10.14 5.11
C ILE A 68 -9.93 -11.45 5.56
N LYS A 69 -10.49 -12.20 4.62
CA LYS A 69 -11.14 -13.48 4.89
C LYS A 69 -11.06 -14.39 3.66
N PRO A 70 -10.55 -15.63 3.78
CA PRO A 70 -10.77 -16.65 2.77
C PRO A 70 -12.25 -17.04 2.72
N THR A 71 -12.73 -17.37 1.52
CA THR A 71 -14.09 -17.87 1.26
C THR A 71 -14.00 -19.22 0.53
N GLU A 72 -15.09 -19.85 0.24
CA GLU A 72 -15.12 -21.12 -0.48
C GLU A 72 -14.49 -20.98 -1.87
N TYR A 73 -14.89 -19.95 -2.63
CA TYR A 73 -14.50 -19.76 -4.03
C TYR A 73 -13.43 -18.67 -4.24
N GLY A 74 -12.87 -18.11 -3.16
CA GLY A 74 -11.88 -17.06 -3.27
C GLY A 74 -11.62 -16.31 -1.96
N TYR A 75 -11.63 -14.97 -2.04
CA TYR A 75 -11.19 -14.12 -0.94
C TYR A 75 -11.98 -12.81 -0.84
N ILE A 76 -12.11 -12.31 0.38
CA ILE A 76 -12.45 -10.91 0.63
C ILE A 76 -11.15 -10.15 0.81
N MET A 77 -10.89 -9.18 -0.06
CA MET A 77 -9.67 -8.37 -0.09
C MET A 77 -9.93 -6.93 0.36
N CYS A 78 -8.92 -6.30 0.95
CA CYS A 78 -8.94 -4.87 1.26
C CYS A 78 -7.52 -4.31 1.30
N GLY A 79 -7.34 -3.10 0.81
CA GLY A 79 -6.09 -2.36 1.02
C GLY A 79 -5.95 -1.90 2.47
N ASP A 80 -4.71 -1.81 2.98
CA ASP A 80 -4.46 -1.44 4.38
C ASP A 80 -4.95 -0.02 4.74
N SER A 81 -5.04 0.89 3.75
CA SER A 81 -5.63 2.23 3.91
C SER A 81 -7.06 2.35 3.37
N GLN A 82 -7.69 1.25 3.00
CA GLN A 82 -9.03 1.25 2.40
C GLN A 82 -10.06 0.66 3.35
N PHE A 83 -11.34 0.97 3.08
CA PHE A 83 -12.50 0.50 3.86
C PHE A 83 -13.56 -0.16 2.95
N VAL A 84 -13.25 -0.28 1.67
CA VAL A 84 -14.06 -1.01 0.69
C VAL A 84 -13.47 -2.40 0.54
N PHE A 85 -14.33 -3.41 0.68
CA PHE A 85 -13.96 -4.81 0.54
C PHE A 85 -14.27 -5.28 -0.89
N GLU A 86 -13.34 -6.02 -1.47
CA GLU A 86 -13.47 -6.60 -2.80
C GLU A 86 -13.60 -8.12 -2.68
N LYS A 87 -14.58 -8.70 -3.38
CA LYS A 87 -14.65 -10.15 -3.58
C LYS A 87 -13.77 -10.51 -4.78
N VAL A 88 -12.85 -11.43 -4.60
CA VAL A 88 -11.91 -11.85 -5.64
C VAL A 88 -11.94 -13.36 -5.72
N ASN A 89 -12.23 -13.90 -6.91
CA ASN A 89 -12.22 -15.34 -7.15
C ASN A 89 -10.79 -15.89 -7.03
N GLU A 90 -10.67 -17.13 -6.60
CA GLU A 90 -9.37 -17.77 -6.37
C GLU A 90 -8.49 -17.81 -7.64
N GLU A 91 -9.10 -18.04 -8.80
CA GLU A 91 -8.45 -18.07 -10.10
C GLU A 91 -7.77 -16.75 -10.52
N ASN A 92 -8.26 -15.62 -9.99
CA ASN A 92 -7.71 -14.30 -10.24
C ASN A 92 -6.57 -13.92 -9.29
N VAL A 93 -6.17 -14.81 -8.37
CA VAL A 93 -5.10 -14.59 -7.40
C VAL A 93 -3.87 -15.40 -7.80
N TYR A 94 -2.80 -14.71 -8.15
CA TYR A 94 -1.61 -15.29 -8.77
C TYR A 94 -0.43 -15.43 -7.83
N GLY A 95 -0.30 -14.52 -6.86
CA GLY A 95 0.86 -14.51 -5.98
C GLY A 95 0.58 -14.04 -4.56
N VAL A 96 1.52 -14.33 -3.68
CA VAL A 96 1.52 -13.91 -2.27
C VAL A 96 2.81 -13.18 -1.94
N MET A 97 2.70 -12.05 -1.25
CA MET A 97 3.86 -11.30 -0.77
C MET A 97 4.53 -12.06 0.36
N THR A 98 5.82 -12.37 0.19
CA THR A 98 6.64 -13.04 1.20
C THR A 98 7.45 -12.06 2.03
N GLY A 99 7.72 -10.87 1.50
CA GLY A 99 8.44 -9.83 2.21
C GLY A 99 8.56 -8.54 1.40
N PHE A 100 9.19 -7.55 2.01
CA PHE A 100 9.48 -6.26 1.35
C PHE A 100 10.71 -5.60 1.95
N TYR A 101 11.32 -4.70 1.17
CA TYR A 101 12.46 -3.91 1.62
C TYR A 101 12.01 -2.53 2.09
N LYS A 102 12.44 -2.14 3.30
CA LYS A 102 12.33 -0.79 3.83
C LYS A 102 13.73 -0.15 3.87
N GLY A 103 14.09 0.55 2.81
CA GLY A 103 15.50 0.89 2.56
C GLY A 103 16.31 -0.39 2.36
N LYS A 104 17.38 -0.56 3.11
CA LYS A 104 18.24 -1.76 3.07
C LYS A 104 17.72 -2.93 3.93
N ARG A 105 16.70 -2.69 4.78
CA ARG A 105 16.19 -3.70 5.72
C ARG A 105 15.10 -4.53 5.06
N TYR A 106 15.29 -5.83 5.01
CA TYR A 106 14.26 -6.81 4.64
C TYR A 106 13.27 -7.01 5.81
N VAL A 107 12.00 -7.09 5.49
CA VAL A 107 10.90 -7.39 6.42
C VAL A 107 10.18 -8.62 5.90
N ASP A 108 10.29 -9.72 6.62
CA ASP A 108 9.54 -10.96 6.36
C ASP A 108 8.11 -10.79 6.86
N VAL A 109 7.13 -11.11 6.03
CA VAL A 109 5.69 -11.05 6.43
C VAL A 109 5.28 -12.14 7.40
N LYS A 110 6.08 -13.19 7.55
CA LYS A 110 5.89 -14.26 8.55
C LYS A 110 6.44 -13.88 9.92
N ASN A 111 7.16 -12.77 10.04
CA ASN A 111 7.72 -12.31 11.31
C ASN A 111 6.60 -11.95 12.29
N ALA A 112 6.71 -12.42 13.54
CA ALA A 112 5.70 -12.24 14.59
C ALA A 112 5.40 -10.76 14.87
N ASP A 113 6.41 -9.89 14.88
CA ASP A 113 6.24 -8.45 15.10
C ASP A 113 5.47 -7.79 13.96
N TYR A 114 5.74 -8.20 12.72
CA TYR A 114 5.00 -7.73 11.56
C TYR A 114 3.53 -8.12 11.67
N ILE A 115 3.26 -9.39 11.93
CA ILE A 115 1.89 -9.93 12.09
C ILE A 115 1.15 -9.21 13.22
N ALA A 116 1.79 -9.01 14.37
CA ALA A 116 1.22 -8.30 15.51
C ALA A 116 0.85 -6.84 15.16
N LYS A 117 1.71 -6.13 14.42
CA LYS A 117 1.45 -4.76 13.95
C LYS A 117 0.27 -4.70 13.00
N VAL A 118 0.19 -5.62 12.04
CA VAL A 118 -0.93 -5.71 11.09
C VAL A 118 -2.24 -6.02 11.82
N LYS A 119 -2.26 -7.01 12.70
CA LYS A 119 -3.45 -7.35 13.49
C LYS A 119 -3.93 -6.16 14.34
N ARG A 120 -3.00 -5.42 14.98
CA ARG A 120 -3.32 -4.21 15.76
C ARG A 120 -3.92 -3.12 14.87
N TRP A 121 -3.40 -2.92 13.65
CA TRP A 121 -3.92 -1.96 12.68
C TRP A 121 -5.36 -2.26 12.29
N PHE A 122 -5.70 -3.52 12.06
CA PHE A 122 -7.06 -3.93 11.68
C PHE A 122 -8.02 -4.03 12.86
N LYS A 123 -7.53 -4.26 14.08
CA LYS A 123 -8.37 -4.40 15.30
C LYS A 123 -9.07 -3.10 15.67
N ASN A 124 -8.43 -1.94 15.49
CA ASN A 124 -9.00 -0.64 15.87
C ASN A 124 -9.42 0.16 14.63
N GLU A 125 -10.64 -0.08 14.15
CA GLU A 125 -11.15 0.57 12.95
C GLU A 125 -11.28 2.10 13.11
N LYS A 126 -11.69 2.61 14.28
CA LYS A 126 -11.83 4.06 14.52
C LYS A 126 -10.48 4.77 14.40
N LEU A 127 -9.45 4.21 15.05
CA LEU A 127 -8.08 4.75 14.96
C LEU A 127 -7.54 4.65 13.53
N ARG A 128 -7.77 3.53 12.85
CA ARG A 128 -7.39 3.32 11.45
C ARG A 128 -8.03 4.37 10.55
N ARG A 129 -9.35 4.63 10.68
CA ARG A 129 -10.06 5.67 9.92
C ARG A 129 -9.47 7.05 10.17
N PHE A 130 -9.18 7.39 11.42
CA PHE A 130 -8.56 8.66 11.77
C PHE A 130 -7.17 8.81 11.13
N CYS A 131 -6.29 7.81 11.29
CA CYS A 131 -4.95 7.81 10.72
C CYS A 131 -4.96 7.89 9.18
N VAL A 132 -5.85 7.14 8.53
CA VAL A 132 -5.99 7.15 7.06
C VAL A 132 -6.48 8.51 6.58
N LYS A 133 -7.49 9.09 7.24
CA LYS A 133 -8.02 10.43 6.90
C LYS A 133 -6.92 11.49 7.00
N THR A 134 -6.16 11.51 8.10
CA THR A 134 -5.06 12.46 8.28
C THR A 134 -3.95 12.25 7.26
N PHE A 135 -3.60 11.00 6.96
CA PHE A 135 -2.61 10.68 5.92
C PHE A 135 -3.01 11.26 4.57
N TYR A 136 -4.24 11.00 4.09
CA TYR A 136 -4.69 11.52 2.79
C TYR A 136 -4.85 13.04 2.79
N MET A 137 -5.22 13.65 3.91
CA MET A 137 -5.24 15.11 4.04
C MET A 137 -3.84 15.71 3.80
N PHE A 138 -2.79 15.12 4.40
CA PHE A 138 -1.41 15.56 4.17
C PHE A 138 -0.89 15.25 2.78
N GLU A 139 -1.23 14.09 2.20
CA GLU A 139 -0.83 13.74 0.83
C GLU A 139 -1.47 14.71 -0.18
N ASN A 140 -2.74 15.02 -0.02
CA ASN A 140 -3.44 15.99 -0.87
C ASN A 140 -2.88 17.41 -0.69
N ALA A 141 -2.52 17.81 0.55
CA ALA A 141 -1.90 19.10 0.80
C ALA A 141 -0.55 19.26 0.09
N LYS A 142 0.24 18.19 -0.06
CA LYS A 142 1.52 18.22 -0.82
C LYS A 142 1.31 18.47 -2.32
N SER A 143 0.15 18.15 -2.87
CA SER A 143 -0.20 18.38 -4.28
C SER A 143 -0.67 19.81 -4.55
N LEU A 144 -0.87 20.64 -3.50
CA LEU A 144 -1.30 22.02 -3.65
C LEU A 144 -0.18 22.86 -4.30
N PRO A 145 -0.53 23.81 -5.21
CA PRO A 145 0.42 24.76 -5.77
C PRO A 145 1.17 25.50 -4.65
N LYS A 146 2.46 25.74 -4.83
CA LYS A 146 3.31 26.42 -3.82
C LYS A 146 2.69 27.74 -3.30
N ARG A 147 1.97 28.48 -4.16
CA ARG A 147 1.25 29.71 -3.79
C ARG A 147 0.18 29.46 -2.72
N VAL A 148 -0.58 28.37 -2.85
CA VAL A 148 -1.65 28.00 -1.91
C VAL A 148 -1.04 27.48 -0.61
N TRP A 149 0.03 26.69 -0.71
CA TRP A 149 0.78 26.21 0.43
C TRP A 149 1.31 27.35 1.31
N HIS A 150 1.97 28.36 0.69
CA HIS A 150 2.49 29.53 1.43
C HIS A 150 1.36 30.36 2.06
N LYS A 151 0.19 30.45 1.45
CA LYS A 151 -0.96 31.18 2.00
C LYS A 151 -1.57 30.47 3.22
N LEU A 152 -1.57 29.14 3.24
CA LEU A 152 -2.18 28.35 4.31
C LEU A 152 -1.19 28.03 5.47
N PHE A 153 0.08 27.82 5.14
CA PHE A 153 1.08 27.30 6.08
C PHE A 153 2.34 28.15 6.18
N GLY A 154 2.47 29.21 5.38
CA GLY A 154 3.60 30.14 5.46
C GLY A 154 3.53 30.98 6.73
N LYS A 155 4.53 30.90 7.60
CA LYS A 155 4.67 31.79 8.74
C LYS A 155 4.70 33.24 8.24
N LYS A 156 3.78 34.08 8.72
CA LYS A 156 3.91 35.54 8.57
C LYS A 156 5.23 35.95 9.22
N ARG A 157 6.20 36.37 8.40
CA ARG A 157 7.36 37.14 8.92
C ARG A 157 6.82 38.44 9.46
N THR A 158 6.75 38.58 10.75
CA THR A 158 6.60 39.86 11.42
C THR A 158 7.82 40.70 11.05
N LYS A 159 7.62 41.73 10.26
CA LYS A 159 8.60 42.84 10.13
C LYS A 159 8.62 43.54 11.48
N ASN A 160 9.62 43.25 12.31
CA ASN A 160 9.97 44.14 13.40
C ASN A 160 10.58 45.39 12.75
N GLY A 161 9.91 46.51 12.94
CA GLY A 161 10.42 47.82 12.52
C GLY A 161 11.66 48.17 13.34
N GLU A 162 12.73 48.47 12.65
CA GLU A 162 13.79 49.29 13.19
C GLU A 162 13.33 50.76 13.07
N ASN A 163 12.99 51.35 14.20
CA ASN A 163 13.10 52.79 14.33
C ASN A 163 14.45 53.07 15.00
N ASN A 164 15.33 53.69 14.24
CA ASN A 164 16.49 54.36 14.79
C ASN A 164 16.17 55.86 14.81
N ASP A 165 16.21 56.40 16.00
CA ASP A 165 16.62 57.78 16.25
C ASP A 165 18.10 57.80 16.54
#